data_c88bf90b78170014d0154e286ee7f5f8
#
_entry.id   c88bf90b78170014d0154e286ee7f5f8
#
_cell.length_a   1.000
_cell.length_b   1.000
_cell.length_c   1.000
_cell.angle_alpha   90.00
_cell.angle_beta   90.00
_cell.angle_gamma   90.00
#
_symmetry.space_group_name_H-M   'P 1'
#
loop_
_entity.id
_entity.type
_entity.pdbx_description
1 polymer ?
#
loop_
_entity_poly.entity_id
_entity_poly.type
_entity_poly.pdbx_seq_one_letter_code
_entity_poly.pdbx_strand_id
1 'polypeptide(L)'
;MCGIVGLYLKNKKYNKDLGKFLTGMMNNMSTRGPDSAGFAIYSTERKKKYKYSICYNENNIKEIKKNLSKEIKDAKIKIISDHFVLETSLKPVKVISIIKSYDNLNLVGYGSSIEIFKQVGNPRDVVNNFSLKNFSGTHAIGHTRMATESAITTDGSHPYSTGEDECLVHNGSLSNHNNLRRTLKKKGIEI
;
A
#
# COMPACT_ATOMS: atom_id res chain seq x y z
N MET A 1 14.90 -0.48 15.37
CA MET A 1 13.54 0.03 15.72
C MET A 1 12.91 0.64 14.47
N CYS A 2 11.64 0.38 14.24
CA CYS A 2 10.91 0.96 13.13
C CYS A 2 10.73 2.48 13.24
N GLY A 3 10.44 3.16 12.15
CA GLY A 3 10.05 4.56 12.09
C GLY A 3 8.64 4.74 11.57
N ILE A 4 7.87 5.63 12.16
CA ILE A 4 6.54 6.03 11.69
C ILE A 4 6.58 7.52 11.40
N VAL A 5 6.01 7.92 10.28
CA VAL A 5 5.81 9.31 9.89
C VAL A 5 4.35 9.53 9.50
N GLY A 6 3.79 10.67 9.86
CA GLY A 6 2.45 11.07 9.47
C GLY A 6 2.43 12.54 9.06
N LEU A 7 1.69 12.85 8.02
CA LEU A 7 1.58 14.21 7.49
C LEU A 7 0.12 14.51 7.13
N TYR A 8 -0.42 15.58 7.69
CA TYR A 8 -1.73 16.13 7.34
C TYR A 8 -1.59 17.59 6.91
N LEU A 9 -2.03 17.91 5.69
CA LEU A 9 -1.93 19.23 5.12
C LEU A 9 -3.21 20.05 5.37
N LYS A 10 -3.15 20.97 6.32
CA LYS A 10 -4.28 21.85 6.63
C LYS A 10 -4.62 22.86 5.51
N ASN A 11 -3.62 23.17 4.66
CA ASN A 11 -3.79 24.14 3.58
C ASN A 11 -3.64 23.45 2.22
N LYS A 12 -4.70 23.48 1.42
CA LYS A 12 -4.79 22.84 0.10
C LYS A 12 -3.71 23.29 -0.91
N LYS A 13 -3.11 24.48 -0.72
CA LYS A 13 -2.03 24.96 -1.60
C LYS A 13 -0.82 24.03 -1.61
N TYR A 14 -0.59 23.26 -0.52
CA TYR A 14 0.52 22.34 -0.38
C TYR A 14 0.21 20.91 -0.85
N ASN A 15 -1.01 20.63 -1.28
CA ASN A 15 -1.40 19.26 -1.68
C ASN A 15 -0.50 18.66 -2.78
N LYS A 16 0.04 19.52 -3.67
CA LYS A 16 0.98 19.11 -4.73
C LYS A 16 2.36 18.73 -4.19
N ASP A 17 2.72 19.23 -3.02
CA ASP A 17 4.02 18.98 -2.38
C ASP A 17 4.00 17.86 -1.35
N LEU A 18 2.85 17.22 -1.11
CA LEU A 18 2.70 16.15 -0.11
C LEU A 18 3.79 15.09 -0.23
N GLY A 19 3.98 14.55 -1.44
CA GLY A 19 4.96 13.50 -1.70
C GLY A 19 6.40 13.97 -1.47
N LYS A 20 6.71 15.22 -1.79
CA LYS A 20 8.02 15.82 -1.51
C LYS A 20 8.31 15.90 -0.02
N PHE A 21 7.34 16.36 0.78
CA PHE A 21 7.48 16.42 2.24
C PHE A 21 7.61 15.02 2.84
N LEU A 22 6.74 14.09 2.43
CA LEU A 22 6.78 12.71 2.93
C LEU A 22 8.10 12.02 2.56
N THR A 23 8.64 12.25 1.36
CA THR A 23 9.96 11.74 0.94
C THR A 23 11.06 12.18 1.90
N GLY A 24 11.09 13.46 2.26
CA GLY A 24 12.05 13.98 3.24
C GLY A 24 11.91 13.32 4.61
N MET A 25 10.68 13.14 5.10
CA MET A 25 10.40 12.49 6.37
C MET A 25 10.83 11.00 6.36
N MET A 26 10.50 10.25 5.30
CA MET A 26 10.89 8.84 5.14
C MET A 26 12.41 8.67 5.06
N ASN A 27 13.10 9.54 4.32
CA ASN A 27 14.56 9.51 4.21
C ASN A 27 15.25 9.74 5.57
N ASN A 28 14.71 10.61 6.42
CA ASN A 28 15.22 10.85 7.77
C ASN A 28 15.00 9.64 8.69
N MET A 29 14.03 8.78 8.40
CA MET A 29 13.78 7.55 9.16
C MET A 29 14.51 6.32 8.61
N SER A 30 15.28 6.44 7.52
CA SER A 30 15.90 5.30 6.82
C SER A 30 16.86 4.49 7.70
N THR A 31 17.57 5.13 8.64
CA THR A 31 18.49 4.46 9.56
C THR A 31 17.78 3.70 10.68
N ARG A 32 16.51 4.02 10.96
CA ARG A 32 15.72 3.36 12.01
C ARG A 32 15.11 2.03 11.56
N GLY A 33 14.80 1.90 10.27
CA GLY A 33 14.18 0.70 9.71
C GLY A 33 14.66 0.47 8.29
N PRO A 34 15.83 -0.18 8.10
CA PRO A 34 16.45 -0.26 6.78
C PRO A 34 15.93 -1.42 5.91
N ASP A 35 15.09 -2.31 6.46
CA ASP A 35 14.80 -3.60 5.82
C ASP A 35 13.64 -3.54 4.84
N SER A 36 12.65 -2.70 5.11
CA SER A 36 11.53 -2.44 4.21
C SER A 36 10.87 -1.11 4.56
N ALA A 37 10.15 -0.56 3.59
CA ALA A 37 9.39 0.66 3.78
C ALA A 37 8.07 0.62 3.00
N GLY A 38 7.16 1.49 3.40
CA GLY A 38 5.94 1.73 2.64
C GLY A 38 5.22 2.97 3.13
N PHE A 39 4.27 3.38 2.33
CA PHE A 39 3.49 4.59 2.60
C PHE A 39 2.08 4.46 2.04
N ALA A 40 1.15 5.18 2.65
CA ALA A 40 -0.19 5.40 2.15
C ALA A 40 -0.38 6.88 1.88
N ILE A 41 -0.96 7.19 0.72
CA ILE A 41 -1.32 8.54 0.29
C ILE A 41 -2.83 8.63 0.17
N TYR A 42 -3.40 9.70 0.70
CA TYR A 42 -4.81 10.01 0.58
C TYR A 42 -4.99 11.23 -0.33
N SER A 43 -5.67 11.02 -1.44
CA SER A 43 -6.06 12.07 -2.37
C SER A 43 -7.51 12.50 -2.13
N THR A 44 -7.99 13.46 -2.89
CA THR A 44 -9.41 13.82 -2.86
C THR A 44 -10.26 12.61 -3.28
N GLU A 45 -11.27 12.30 -2.48
CA GLU A 45 -12.23 11.23 -2.74
C GLU A 45 -12.84 11.35 -4.14
N ARG A 46 -12.91 10.25 -4.86
CA ARG A 46 -13.53 10.17 -6.19
C ARG A 46 -14.91 9.56 -6.10
N LYS A 47 -15.94 10.36 -6.31
CA LYS A 47 -17.32 9.87 -6.31
C LYS A 47 -17.50 8.71 -7.30
N LYS A 48 -18.08 7.59 -6.82
CA LYS A 48 -18.42 6.38 -7.61
C LYS A 48 -17.21 5.66 -8.24
N LYS A 49 -15.99 5.84 -7.73
CA LYS A 49 -14.81 5.12 -8.20
C LYS A 49 -13.95 4.65 -7.05
N TYR A 50 -13.40 3.46 -7.22
CA TYR A 50 -12.47 2.85 -6.27
C TYR A 50 -11.09 2.74 -6.90
N LYS A 51 -10.08 2.82 -6.06
CA LYS A 51 -8.69 2.54 -6.38
C LYS A 51 -8.27 1.29 -5.65
N TYR A 52 -7.51 0.45 -6.30
CA TYR A 52 -6.94 -0.77 -5.75
C TYR A 52 -5.45 -0.72 -5.97
N SER A 53 -4.66 -0.67 -4.89
CA SER A 53 -3.21 -0.80 -4.93
C SER A 53 -2.86 -2.28 -4.92
N ILE A 54 -2.19 -2.75 -5.95
CA ILE A 54 -1.92 -4.16 -6.18
C ILE A 54 -0.44 -4.34 -6.46
N CYS A 55 0.22 -5.21 -5.69
CA CYS A 55 1.57 -5.68 -5.95
C CYS A 55 1.53 -6.88 -6.90
N TYR A 56 2.51 -7.00 -7.79
CA TYR A 56 2.64 -8.13 -8.70
C TYR A 56 4.07 -8.68 -8.73
N ASN A 57 4.19 -9.99 -8.88
CA ASN A 57 5.46 -10.72 -8.77
C ASN A 57 6.00 -11.25 -10.11
N GLU A 58 5.47 -10.82 -11.25
CA GLU A 58 5.84 -11.37 -12.55
C GLU A 58 6.36 -10.34 -13.56
N ASN A 59 7.20 -10.83 -14.49
CA ASN A 59 7.74 -10.01 -15.58
C ASN A 59 6.70 -9.68 -16.68
N ASN A 60 5.48 -10.21 -16.61
CA ASN A 60 4.47 -10.07 -17.68
C ASN A 60 3.30 -9.14 -17.35
N ILE A 61 3.60 -7.96 -16.79
CA ILE A 61 2.59 -6.95 -16.46
C ILE A 61 1.71 -6.54 -17.68
N LYS A 62 2.22 -6.67 -18.89
CA LYS A 62 1.45 -6.35 -20.12
C LYS A 62 0.27 -7.31 -20.30
N GLU A 63 0.48 -8.61 -20.04
CA GLU A 63 -0.56 -9.62 -20.13
C GLU A 63 -1.58 -9.47 -19.00
N ILE A 64 -1.11 -9.29 -17.76
CA ILE A 64 -1.96 -9.00 -16.61
C ILE A 64 -2.86 -7.80 -16.90
N LYS A 65 -2.30 -6.69 -17.38
CA LYS A 65 -3.07 -5.51 -17.75
C LYS A 65 -4.12 -5.80 -18.82
N LYS A 66 -3.76 -6.58 -19.85
CA LYS A 66 -4.68 -6.98 -20.93
C LYS A 66 -5.84 -7.82 -20.40
N ASN A 67 -5.56 -8.79 -19.53
CA ASN A 67 -6.55 -9.68 -18.95
C ASN A 67 -7.50 -8.93 -18.00
N LEU A 68 -6.95 -8.15 -17.07
CA LEU A 68 -7.75 -7.31 -16.17
C LEU A 68 -8.64 -6.30 -16.93
N SER A 69 -8.14 -5.73 -18.04
CA SER A 69 -8.95 -4.80 -18.86
C SER A 69 -10.08 -5.49 -19.62
N LYS A 70 -10.00 -6.81 -19.87
CA LYS A 70 -11.11 -7.59 -20.43
C LYS A 70 -12.16 -7.91 -19.38
N GLU A 71 -11.74 -8.27 -18.16
CA GLU A 71 -12.64 -8.63 -17.06
C GLU A 71 -13.32 -7.40 -16.44
N ILE A 72 -12.62 -6.27 -16.41
CA ILE A 72 -13.05 -5.01 -15.80
C ILE A 72 -13.08 -3.94 -16.89
N LYS A 73 -14.24 -3.76 -17.54
CA LYS A 73 -14.39 -2.92 -18.74
C LYS A 73 -13.97 -1.45 -18.59
N ASP A 74 -14.15 -0.87 -17.39
CA ASP A 74 -13.80 0.53 -17.09
C ASP A 74 -12.48 0.68 -16.35
N ALA A 75 -11.66 -0.39 -16.29
CA ALA A 75 -10.38 -0.40 -15.59
C ALA A 75 -9.39 0.61 -16.18
N LYS A 76 -8.88 1.49 -15.32
CA LYS A 76 -7.72 2.32 -15.61
C LYS A 76 -6.55 1.83 -14.76
N ILE A 77 -5.49 1.38 -15.41
CA ILE A 77 -4.34 0.78 -14.73
C ILE A 77 -3.12 1.69 -14.91
N LYS A 78 -2.58 2.16 -13.79
CA LYS A 78 -1.34 2.94 -13.70
C LYS A 78 -0.26 2.10 -13.02
N ILE A 79 0.78 1.73 -13.76
CA ILE A 79 1.91 0.95 -13.23
C ILE A 79 2.90 1.89 -12.55
N ILE A 80 3.38 1.50 -11.36
CA ILE A 80 4.36 2.25 -10.56
C ILE A 80 5.28 1.21 -9.88
N SER A 81 6.50 1.03 -10.40
CA SER A 81 7.45 0.01 -9.94
C SER A 81 6.86 -1.41 -10.04
N ASP A 82 6.90 -2.18 -8.96
CA ASP A 82 6.33 -3.52 -8.79
C ASP A 82 4.86 -3.49 -8.32
N HIS A 83 4.22 -2.33 -8.41
CA HIS A 83 2.80 -2.15 -8.10
C HIS A 83 2.06 -1.56 -9.29
N PHE A 84 0.75 -1.69 -9.25
CA PHE A 84 -0.13 -0.86 -10.08
C PHE A 84 -1.36 -0.42 -9.27
N VAL A 85 -1.90 0.73 -9.67
CA VAL A 85 -3.18 1.21 -9.18
C VAL A 85 -4.22 0.96 -10.26
N LEU A 86 -5.23 0.15 -9.92
CA LEU A 86 -6.40 -0.08 -10.75
C LEU A 86 -7.53 0.81 -10.25
N GLU A 87 -8.07 1.67 -11.13
CA GLU A 87 -9.23 2.50 -10.87
C GLU A 87 -10.43 1.98 -11.66
N THR A 88 -11.58 1.75 -10.99
CA THR A 88 -12.82 1.27 -11.61
C THR A 88 -14.04 1.70 -10.80
N SER A 89 -15.22 1.65 -11.41
CA SER A 89 -16.50 1.83 -10.71
C SER A 89 -17.04 0.55 -10.07
N LEU A 90 -16.41 -0.60 -10.31
CA LEU A 90 -16.80 -1.88 -9.70
C LEU A 90 -16.56 -1.86 -8.18
N LYS A 91 -17.54 -2.39 -7.45
CA LYS A 91 -17.49 -2.51 -5.99
C LYS A 91 -16.37 -3.45 -5.51
N PRO A 92 -15.82 -3.21 -4.30
CA PRO A 92 -14.68 -3.96 -3.77
C PRO A 92 -14.85 -5.47 -3.79
N VAL A 93 -15.98 -6.00 -3.37
CA VAL A 93 -16.25 -7.45 -3.34
C VAL A 93 -15.93 -8.13 -4.68
N LYS A 94 -16.36 -7.53 -5.80
CA LYS A 94 -16.15 -8.10 -7.13
C LYS A 94 -14.69 -8.01 -7.57
N VAL A 95 -14.05 -6.85 -7.38
CA VAL A 95 -12.65 -6.65 -7.78
C VAL A 95 -11.71 -7.51 -6.94
N ILE A 96 -11.93 -7.60 -5.62
CA ILE A 96 -11.15 -8.44 -4.71
C ILE A 96 -11.23 -9.92 -5.14
N SER A 97 -12.44 -10.39 -5.51
CA SER A 97 -12.61 -11.76 -6.02
C SER A 97 -11.82 -12.00 -7.31
N ILE A 98 -11.82 -11.04 -8.24
CA ILE A 98 -11.02 -11.12 -9.47
C ILE A 98 -9.53 -11.14 -9.15
N ILE A 99 -9.03 -10.23 -8.29
CA ILE A 99 -7.62 -10.20 -7.94
C ILE A 99 -7.18 -11.50 -7.26
N LYS A 100 -7.98 -12.05 -6.34
CA LYS A 100 -7.70 -13.32 -5.66
C LYS A 100 -7.66 -14.55 -6.61
N SER A 101 -8.18 -14.47 -7.84
CA SER A 101 -8.06 -15.54 -8.83
C SER A 101 -6.72 -15.56 -9.58
N TYR A 102 -5.86 -14.58 -9.31
CA TYR A 102 -4.50 -14.49 -9.86
C TYR A 102 -3.48 -14.78 -8.75
N ASP A 103 -2.73 -15.87 -8.87
CA ASP A 103 -1.71 -16.27 -7.86
C ASP A 103 -0.56 -15.28 -7.71
N ASN A 104 -0.33 -14.47 -8.74
CA ASN A 104 0.77 -13.51 -8.83
C ASN A 104 0.36 -12.07 -8.49
N LEU A 105 -0.87 -11.85 -8.04
CA LEU A 105 -1.37 -10.54 -7.63
C LEU A 105 -1.72 -10.52 -6.15
N ASN A 106 -1.21 -9.50 -5.44
CA ASN A 106 -1.53 -9.25 -4.04
C ASN A 106 -2.20 -7.90 -3.88
N LEU A 107 -3.41 -7.88 -3.33
CA LEU A 107 -4.09 -6.64 -2.96
C LEU A 107 -3.41 -6.02 -1.73
N VAL A 108 -2.86 -4.83 -1.91
CA VAL A 108 -2.17 -4.07 -0.84
C VAL A 108 -3.13 -3.16 -0.08
N GLY A 109 -4.12 -2.61 -0.77
CA GLY A 109 -5.15 -1.79 -0.16
C GLY A 109 -6.13 -1.25 -1.20
N TYR A 110 -7.26 -0.73 -0.73
CA TYR A 110 -8.31 -0.20 -1.61
C TYR A 110 -9.13 0.89 -0.93
N GLY A 111 -9.75 1.72 -1.74
CA GLY A 111 -10.67 2.77 -1.31
C GLY A 111 -10.96 3.77 -2.42
N SER A 112 -11.64 4.85 -2.11
CA SER A 112 -11.94 5.94 -3.05
C SER A 112 -10.83 6.99 -3.11
N SER A 113 -10.01 7.08 -2.07
CA SER A 113 -8.98 8.11 -1.87
C SER A 113 -7.58 7.54 -1.64
N ILE A 114 -7.45 6.36 -1.00
CA ILE A 114 -6.19 5.78 -0.58
C ILE A 114 -5.43 5.09 -1.73
N GLU A 115 -4.12 5.23 -1.71
CA GLU A 115 -3.17 4.43 -2.48
C GLU A 115 -2.06 3.98 -1.52
N ILE A 116 -1.76 2.67 -1.48
CA ILE A 116 -0.73 2.09 -0.61
C ILE A 116 0.37 1.47 -1.45
N PHE A 117 1.62 1.78 -1.11
CA PHE A 117 2.82 1.24 -1.74
C PHE A 117 3.78 0.79 -0.66
N LYS A 118 4.37 -0.38 -0.83
CA LYS A 118 5.33 -0.95 0.12
C LYS A 118 6.27 -1.93 -0.58
N GLN A 119 7.53 -1.96 -0.14
CA GLN A 119 8.56 -2.78 -0.77
C GLN A 119 9.64 -3.14 0.24
N VAL A 120 10.25 -4.30 0.05
CA VAL A 120 11.52 -4.66 0.71
C VAL A 120 12.63 -3.77 0.19
N GLY A 121 13.50 -3.33 1.09
CA GLY A 121 14.66 -2.52 0.76
C GLY A 121 14.80 -1.27 1.61
N ASN A 122 15.92 -0.57 1.42
CA ASN A 122 16.18 0.66 2.14
C ASN A 122 15.09 1.71 1.83
N PRO A 123 14.57 2.44 2.83
CA PRO A 123 13.52 3.44 2.62
C PRO A 123 13.84 4.48 1.55
N ARG A 124 15.11 4.88 1.38
CA ARG A 124 15.53 5.82 0.31
C ARG A 124 15.32 5.23 -1.08
N ASP A 125 15.62 3.94 -1.25
CA ASP A 125 15.43 3.26 -2.53
C ASP A 125 13.93 3.06 -2.80
N VAL A 126 13.17 2.66 -1.78
CA VAL A 126 11.72 2.47 -1.89
C VAL A 126 11.01 3.76 -2.30
N VAL A 127 11.30 4.90 -1.66
CA VAL A 127 10.67 6.18 -2.03
C VAL A 127 11.07 6.64 -3.44
N ASN A 128 12.27 6.30 -3.89
CA ASN A 128 12.73 6.59 -5.25
C ASN A 128 12.08 5.67 -6.30
N ASN A 129 12.01 4.36 -6.03
CA ASN A 129 11.39 3.37 -6.91
C ASN A 129 9.94 3.71 -7.22
N PHE A 130 9.19 4.14 -6.22
CA PHE A 130 7.81 4.60 -6.39
C PHE A 130 7.69 6.05 -6.85
N SER A 131 8.82 6.79 -6.98
CA SER A 131 8.80 8.22 -7.32
C SER A 131 7.90 9.02 -6.37
N LEU A 132 7.97 8.75 -5.05
CA LEU A 132 7.09 9.30 -4.03
C LEU A 132 7.00 10.83 -4.08
N LYS A 133 8.09 11.52 -4.40
CA LYS A 133 8.13 13.00 -4.52
C LYS A 133 7.09 13.59 -5.48
N ASN A 134 6.58 12.79 -6.42
CA ASN A 134 5.61 13.24 -7.44
C ASN A 134 4.15 13.04 -7.02
N PHE A 135 3.91 12.44 -5.85
CA PHE A 135 2.54 12.25 -5.36
C PHE A 135 1.96 13.52 -4.76
N SER A 136 0.69 13.71 -4.99
CA SER A 136 -0.12 14.76 -4.41
C SER A 136 -1.24 14.15 -3.56
N GLY A 137 -1.67 14.88 -2.53
CA GLY A 137 -2.73 14.42 -1.64
C GLY A 137 -2.98 15.38 -0.50
N THR A 138 -3.85 14.99 0.43
CA THR A 138 -4.24 15.79 1.60
C THR A 138 -3.51 15.36 2.86
N HIS A 139 -3.26 14.07 2.99
CA HIS A 139 -2.52 13.49 4.11
C HIS A 139 -1.87 12.17 3.69
N ALA A 140 -0.92 11.73 4.49
CA ALA A 140 -0.16 10.51 4.25
C ALA A 140 0.39 9.92 5.53
N ILE A 141 0.63 8.62 5.51
CA ILE A 141 1.34 7.90 6.57
C ILE A 141 2.46 7.08 5.93
N GLY A 142 3.61 7.02 6.59
CA GLY A 142 4.75 6.22 6.14
C GLY A 142 5.34 5.41 7.26
N HIS A 143 6.00 4.31 6.90
CA HIS A 143 6.65 3.41 7.84
C HIS A 143 7.98 2.91 7.27
N THR A 144 8.98 2.84 8.15
CA THR A 144 10.26 2.16 7.87
C THR A 144 10.42 1.03 8.86
N ARG A 145 10.64 -0.19 8.38
CA ARG A 145 10.65 -1.40 9.19
C ARG A 145 12.05 -1.90 9.43
N MET A 146 12.32 -2.26 10.69
CA MET A 146 13.42 -3.11 11.09
C MET A 146 12.84 -4.45 11.53
N ALA A 147 13.11 -5.50 10.77
CA ALA A 147 12.64 -6.84 11.08
C ALA A 147 13.54 -7.46 12.15
N THR A 148 12.96 -7.91 13.25
CA THR A 148 13.71 -8.55 14.35
C THR A 148 13.48 -10.04 14.41
N GLU A 149 12.25 -10.51 14.19
CA GLU A 149 11.85 -11.91 14.37
C GLU A 149 11.05 -12.48 13.20
N SER A 150 10.65 -11.65 12.24
CA SER A 150 9.80 -12.07 11.11
C SER A 150 10.50 -11.87 9.78
N ALA A 151 10.12 -12.67 8.78
CA ALA A 151 10.66 -12.59 7.43
C ALA A 151 10.52 -11.16 6.84
N ILE A 152 11.53 -10.76 6.08
CA ILE A 152 11.52 -9.50 5.34
C ILE A 152 10.81 -9.77 4.02
N THR A 153 9.54 -9.40 3.94
CA THR A 153 8.69 -9.58 2.76
C THR A 153 7.90 -8.30 2.49
N THR A 154 7.48 -8.12 1.25
CA THR A 154 6.59 -7.01 0.88
C THR A 154 5.28 -7.10 1.63
N ASP A 155 4.69 -8.29 1.79
CA ASP A 155 3.44 -8.49 2.53
C ASP A 155 3.59 -8.14 4.00
N GLY A 156 4.72 -8.51 4.62
CA GLY A 156 5.06 -8.17 6.00
C GLY A 156 5.47 -6.71 6.21
N SER A 157 5.51 -5.90 5.16
CA SER A 157 5.82 -4.47 5.25
C SER A 157 4.56 -3.65 5.55
N HIS A 158 4.73 -2.52 6.24
CA HIS A 158 3.65 -1.57 6.51
C HIS A 158 3.55 -0.50 5.41
N PRO A 159 2.38 0.15 5.25
CA PRO A 159 1.12 0.00 5.99
C PRO A 159 0.34 -1.28 5.66
N TYR A 160 -0.51 -1.72 6.59
CA TYR A 160 -1.52 -2.74 6.33
C TYR A 160 -2.88 -2.08 6.05
N SER A 161 -3.58 -2.51 5.01
CA SER A 161 -4.97 -2.14 4.80
C SER A 161 -5.87 -2.87 5.80
N THR A 162 -6.74 -2.14 6.46
CA THR A 162 -7.70 -2.66 7.44
C THR A 162 -9.14 -2.58 6.96
N GLY A 163 -9.36 -1.87 5.85
CA GLY A 163 -10.66 -1.68 5.25
C GLY A 163 -10.63 -0.70 4.08
N GLU A 164 -11.80 -0.28 3.62
CA GLU A 164 -11.95 0.73 2.59
C GLU A 164 -11.47 2.10 3.10
N ASP A 165 -10.51 2.70 2.40
CA ASP A 165 -9.86 3.95 2.79
C ASP A 165 -9.18 3.93 4.17
N GLU A 166 -8.84 2.74 4.68
CA GLU A 166 -8.21 2.57 5.99
C GLU A 166 -6.87 1.85 5.90
N CYS A 167 -5.91 2.31 6.68
CA CYS A 167 -4.65 1.59 6.87
C CYS A 167 -4.08 1.78 8.28
N LEU A 168 -3.23 0.85 8.67
CA LEU A 168 -2.57 0.80 9.96
C LEU A 168 -1.05 0.69 9.80
N VAL A 169 -0.30 1.42 10.62
CA VAL A 169 1.12 1.21 10.85
C VAL A 169 1.37 0.90 12.33
N HIS A 170 2.32 0.03 12.61
CA HIS A 170 2.64 -0.40 13.96
C HIS A 170 4.16 -0.43 14.18
N ASN A 171 4.60 0.14 15.29
CA ASN A 171 5.98 0.04 15.75
C ASN A 171 5.97 -0.65 17.12
N GLY A 172 6.18 -1.95 17.12
CA GLY A 172 6.14 -2.78 18.33
C GLY A 172 6.06 -4.27 17.99
N SER A 173 5.99 -5.08 19.02
CA SER A 173 5.83 -6.53 18.95
C SER A 173 4.50 -6.95 19.52
N LEU A 174 3.81 -7.86 18.84
CA LEU A 174 2.60 -8.49 19.35
C LEU A 174 2.97 -9.87 19.92
N SER A 175 3.23 -9.94 21.23
CA SER A 175 3.76 -11.14 21.90
C SER A 175 2.86 -12.38 21.77
N ASN A 176 1.57 -12.19 21.55
CA ASN A 176 0.58 -13.29 21.49
C ASN A 176 0.02 -13.52 20.08
N HIS A 177 0.75 -13.12 19.04
CA HIS A 177 0.26 -13.14 17.66
C HIS A 177 -0.17 -14.53 17.17
N ASN A 178 0.55 -15.60 17.55
CA ASN A 178 0.22 -16.97 17.14
C ASN A 178 -1.08 -17.48 17.77
N ASN A 179 -1.35 -17.15 19.04
CA ASN A 179 -2.61 -17.51 19.70
C ASN A 179 -3.78 -16.72 19.10
N LEU A 180 -3.57 -15.43 18.85
CA LEU A 180 -4.58 -14.59 18.19
C LEU A 180 -4.92 -15.12 16.80
N ARG A 181 -3.91 -15.45 15.99
CA ARG A 181 -4.09 -16.06 14.66
C ARG A 181 -4.91 -17.34 14.72
N ARG A 182 -4.58 -18.26 15.65
CA ARG A 182 -5.35 -19.51 15.82
C ARG A 182 -6.80 -19.23 16.22
N THR A 183 -7.03 -18.26 17.11
CA THR A 183 -8.36 -17.86 17.56
C THR A 183 -9.18 -17.27 16.41
N LEU A 184 -8.59 -16.39 15.61
CA LEU A 184 -9.26 -15.78 14.47
C LEU A 184 -9.61 -16.82 13.39
N LYS A 185 -8.69 -17.74 13.08
CA LYS A 185 -8.96 -18.85 12.15
C LYS A 185 -10.09 -19.76 12.62
N LYS A 186 -10.16 -20.09 13.94
CA LYS A 186 -11.27 -20.87 14.52
C LYS A 186 -12.62 -20.15 14.39
N LYS A 187 -12.63 -18.83 14.34
CA LYS A 187 -13.84 -18.01 14.11
C LYS A 187 -14.16 -17.81 12.62
N GLY A 188 -13.43 -18.46 11.70
CA GLY A 188 -13.63 -18.32 10.26
C GLY A 188 -13.15 -16.99 9.70
N ILE A 189 -12.33 -16.23 10.44
CA ILE A 189 -11.74 -14.98 9.97
C ILE A 189 -10.50 -15.30 9.17
N GLU A 190 -10.50 -14.91 7.91
CA GLU A 190 -9.36 -15.03 7.00
C GLU A 190 -8.28 -14.02 7.38
N ILE A 191 -7.02 -14.49 7.60
CA ILE A 191 -5.86 -13.69 8.00
C ILE A 191 -4.59 -14.19 7.33
#